data_19269a2205dad2381f857cadaa495865
#
_entry.id   19269a2205dad2381f857cadaa495865
#
_cell.length_a   1.000
_cell.length_b   1.000
_cell.length_c   1.000
_cell.angle_alpha   90.00
_cell.angle_beta   90.00
_cell.angle_gamma   90.00
#
_symmetry.space_group_name_H-M   'P 1'
#
loop_
_entity.id
_entity.type
_entity.pdbx_description
1 polymer ?
#
loop_
_entity_poly.entity_id
_entity_poly.type
_entity_poly.pdbx_seq_one_letter_code
_entity_poly.pdbx_strand_id
1 'polypeptide(L)'
;ILRIFHTELEAVYEEKNRSLDSDGSKVFEALFSELFKNHNYGQQTTIGTVEHLKNPSLVEIRKYFNNYYVPNNMGVILSGDFDPDMVIAQVDKAFSYMKNKPVAKYTFKPETPISAPVVKQITGPDAENLTMGFRLPGNKDKDVLIADLVRQVLTNGKAGLMDLNLVKKQKLLRASAETFTLIDY
;
A
#
# COMPACT_ATOMS: atom_id res chain seq x y z
N ILE A 1 -5.83 -11.34 22.33
CA ILE A 1 -5.42 -11.52 20.91
C ILE A 1 -5.80 -12.93 20.41
N LEU A 2 -5.46 -14.01 21.12
CA LEU A 2 -5.67 -15.37 20.61
C LEU A 2 -7.14 -15.84 20.60
N ARG A 3 -8.00 -15.25 21.44
CA ARG A 3 -9.40 -15.72 21.57
C ARG A 3 -10.24 -15.55 20.31
N ILE A 4 -9.99 -14.48 19.55
CA ILE A 4 -10.70 -14.17 18.31
C ILE A 4 -9.87 -14.43 17.06
N PHE A 5 -8.64 -14.95 17.22
CA PHE A 5 -7.67 -15.08 16.13
C PHE A 5 -8.21 -15.89 14.94
N HIS A 6 -8.84 -17.03 15.19
CA HIS A 6 -9.37 -17.88 14.11
C HIS A 6 -10.49 -17.20 13.33
N THR A 7 -11.42 -16.54 14.03
CA THR A 7 -12.51 -15.82 13.38
C THR A 7 -12.00 -14.66 12.51
N GLU A 8 -11.03 -13.90 13.03
CA GLU A 8 -10.40 -12.82 12.26
C GLU A 8 -9.58 -13.36 11.07
N LEU A 9 -8.90 -14.48 11.25
CA LEU A 9 -8.16 -15.13 10.18
C LEU A 9 -9.06 -15.59 9.04
N GLU A 10 -10.23 -16.16 9.35
CA GLU A 10 -11.23 -16.54 8.36
C GLU A 10 -11.72 -15.32 7.58
N ALA A 11 -12.01 -14.21 8.26
CA ALA A 11 -12.41 -12.96 7.61
C ALA A 11 -11.34 -12.43 6.66
N VAL A 12 -10.06 -12.41 7.09
CA VAL A 12 -8.92 -11.98 6.25
C VAL A 12 -8.70 -12.94 5.08
N TYR A 13 -8.90 -14.24 5.29
CA TYR A 13 -8.81 -15.23 4.21
C TYR A 13 -9.88 -15.00 3.14
N GLU A 14 -11.12 -14.72 3.52
CA GLU A 14 -12.20 -14.38 2.59
C GLU A 14 -11.96 -13.04 1.88
N GLU A 15 -11.36 -12.07 2.57
CA GLU A 15 -10.94 -10.81 1.95
C GLU A 15 -9.87 -11.05 0.87
N LYS A 16 -8.89 -11.93 1.15
CA LYS A 16 -7.90 -12.34 0.15
C LYS A 16 -8.53 -13.04 -1.04
N ASN A 17 -9.45 -13.96 -0.81
CA ASN A 17 -10.17 -14.65 -1.89
C ASN A 17 -10.88 -13.66 -2.80
N ARG A 18 -11.61 -12.67 -2.24
CA ARG A 18 -12.24 -11.61 -3.03
C ARG A 18 -11.24 -10.79 -3.84
N SER A 19 -10.05 -10.52 -3.29
CA SER A 19 -9.02 -9.79 -4.03
C SER A 19 -8.49 -10.59 -5.23
N LEU A 20 -8.49 -11.92 -5.15
CA LEU A 20 -8.07 -12.78 -6.26
C LEU A 20 -9.08 -12.80 -7.43
N ASP A 21 -10.34 -12.44 -7.19
CA ASP A 21 -11.36 -12.32 -8.23
C ASP A 21 -11.32 -10.96 -8.94
N SER A 22 -10.63 -9.97 -8.37
CA SER A 22 -10.51 -8.63 -8.93
C SER A 22 -9.34 -8.54 -9.93
N ASP A 23 -9.65 -8.23 -11.18
CA ASP A 23 -8.62 -8.01 -12.21
C ASP A 23 -7.72 -6.81 -11.86
N GLY A 24 -8.28 -5.75 -11.30
CA GLY A 24 -7.53 -4.60 -10.81
C GLY A 24 -6.50 -4.98 -9.74
N SER A 25 -6.85 -5.86 -8.81
CA SER A 25 -5.92 -6.37 -7.79
C SER A 25 -4.79 -7.20 -8.40
N LYS A 26 -5.11 -8.08 -9.34
CA LYS A 26 -4.11 -8.88 -10.06
C LYS A 26 -3.13 -8.01 -10.84
N VAL A 27 -3.65 -7.00 -11.55
CA VAL A 27 -2.83 -6.04 -12.31
C VAL A 27 -1.93 -5.25 -11.36
N PHE A 28 -2.46 -4.77 -10.24
CA PHE A 28 -1.69 -4.05 -9.23
C PHE A 28 -0.57 -4.91 -8.63
N GLU A 29 -0.87 -6.13 -8.22
CA GLU A 29 0.14 -7.06 -7.69
C GLU A 29 1.24 -7.36 -8.73
N ALA A 30 0.86 -7.62 -9.99
CA ALA A 30 1.81 -7.86 -11.07
C ALA A 30 2.68 -6.63 -11.37
N LEU A 31 2.09 -5.43 -11.39
CA LEU A 31 2.80 -4.18 -11.61
C LEU A 31 3.82 -3.92 -10.49
N PHE A 32 3.40 -4.02 -9.24
CA PHE A 32 4.27 -3.77 -8.10
C PHE A 32 5.39 -4.80 -7.98
N SER A 33 5.13 -6.07 -8.29
CA SER A 33 6.16 -7.12 -8.30
C SER A 33 7.26 -6.87 -9.34
N GLU A 34 6.96 -6.22 -10.45
CA GLU A 34 7.96 -5.86 -11.45
C GLU A 34 8.65 -4.53 -11.14
N LEU A 35 7.96 -3.58 -10.54
CA LEU A 35 8.55 -2.32 -10.12
C LEU A 35 9.51 -2.48 -8.93
N PHE A 36 9.20 -3.37 -7.97
CA PHE A 36 9.90 -3.49 -6.69
C PHE A 36 10.33 -4.93 -6.40
N LYS A 37 11.36 -5.40 -7.11
CA LYS A 37 11.85 -6.79 -6.99
C LYS A 37 12.58 -7.07 -5.69
N ASN A 38 13.23 -6.06 -5.12
CA ASN A 38 14.04 -6.15 -3.91
C ASN A 38 13.33 -5.60 -2.67
N HIS A 39 12.28 -4.82 -2.85
CA HIS A 39 11.57 -4.13 -1.78
C HIS A 39 10.25 -4.83 -1.44
N ASN A 40 9.82 -4.72 -0.18
CA ASN A 40 8.55 -5.28 0.30
C ASN A 40 7.35 -4.85 -0.53
N TYR A 41 7.35 -3.66 -1.13
CA TYR A 41 6.25 -3.17 -1.95
C TYR A 41 5.88 -4.13 -3.09
N GLY A 42 6.82 -4.86 -3.64
CA GLY A 42 6.58 -5.83 -4.70
C GLY A 42 6.70 -7.30 -4.28
N GLN A 43 7.33 -7.56 -3.12
CA GLN A 43 7.54 -8.94 -2.67
C GLN A 43 6.31 -9.52 -1.98
N GLN A 44 5.50 -8.68 -1.36
CA GLN A 44 4.28 -9.11 -0.67
C GLN A 44 3.27 -7.98 -0.55
N THR A 45 1.99 -8.33 -0.57
CA THR A 45 0.91 -7.41 -0.22
C THR A 45 0.73 -7.36 1.31
N THR A 46 0.06 -6.32 1.81
CA THR A 46 -0.27 -6.21 3.25
C THR A 46 -1.08 -7.40 3.75
N ILE A 47 -1.97 -7.92 2.93
CA ILE A 47 -2.79 -9.08 3.28
C ILE A 47 -2.02 -10.42 3.20
N GLY A 48 -0.89 -10.46 2.49
CA GLY A 48 -0.07 -11.64 2.32
C GLY A 48 -0.58 -12.61 1.25
N THR A 49 -0.07 -13.85 1.30
CA THR A 49 -0.46 -14.92 0.39
C THR A 49 -1.50 -15.84 1.02
N VAL A 50 -2.21 -16.60 0.17
CA VAL A 50 -3.15 -17.65 0.61
C VAL A 50 -2.48 -18.67 1.50
N GLU A 51 -1.24 -19.08 1.18
CA GLU A 51 -0.45 -20.04 1.94
C GLU A 51 -0.14 -19.53 3.36
N HIS A 52 0.22 -18.25 3.49
CA HIS A 52 0.47 -17.64 4.79
C HIS A 52 -0.78 -17.57 5.65
N LEU A 53 -1.95 -17.33 5.04
CA LEU A 53 -3.23 -17.27 5.75
C LEU A 53 -3.76 -18.65 6.14
N LYS A 54 -3.51 -19.70 5.31
CA LYS A 54 -3.90 -21.08 5.63
C LYS A 54 -3.11 -21.67 6.78
N ASN A 55 -1.84 -21.28 6.93
CA ASN A 55 -0.94 -21.88 7.92
C ASN A 55 -0.13 -20.80 8.67
N PRO A 56 -0.78 -19.91 9.43
CA PRO A 56 -0.11 -18.83 10.11
C PRO A 56 0.70 -19.31 11.31
N SER A 57 1.91 -18.78 11.49
CA SER A 57 2.72 -19.02 12.67
C SER A 57 2.30 -18.09 13.81
N LEU A 58 1.62 -18.63 14.83
CA LEU A 58 1.26 -17.88 16.03
C LEU A 58 2.50 -17.37 16.80
N VAL A 59 3.62 -18.06 16.69
CA VAL A 59 4.89 -17.64 17.31
C VAL A 59 5.40 -16.37 16.61
N GLU A 60 5.43 -16.34 15.30
CA GLU A 60 5.86 -15.17 14.53
C GLU A 60 4.89 -13.98 14.68
N ILE A 61 3.59 -14.22 14.73
CA ILE A 61 2.58 -13.18 14.99
C ILE A 61 2.81 -12.55 16.36
N ARG A 62 3.04 -13.34 17.41
CA ARG A 62 3.35 -12.82 18.73
C ARG A 62 4.66 -12.03 18.76
N LYS A 63 5.68 -12.55 18.09
CA LYS A 63 6.98 -11.88 17.98
C LYS A 63 6.85 -10.53 17.26
N TYR A 64 6.12 -10.50 16.15
CA TYR A 64 5.81 -9.28 15.43
C TYR A 64 5.08 -8.26 16.34
N PHE A 65 4.01 -8.69 17.00
CA PHE A 65 3.26 -7.84 17.91
C PHE A 65 4.16 -7.26 19.02
N ASN A 66 4.96 -8.09 19.68
CA ASN A 66 5.84 -7.68 20.77
C ASN A 66 6.98 -6.74 20.34
N ASN A 67 7.37 -6.80 19.07
CA ASN A 67 8.45 -5.97 18.53
C ASN A 67 7.97 -4.62 18.03
N TYR A 68 6.77 -4.55 17.47
CA TYR A 68 6.31 -3.36 16.76
C TYR A 68 5.19 -2.60 17.46
N TYR A 69 4.38 -3.26 18.32
CA TYR A 69 3.33 -2.61 19.10
C TYR A 69 3.89 -2.13 20.43
N VAL A 70 4.70 -1.10 20.35
CA VAL A 70 5.37 -0.47 21.50
C VAL A 70 5.12 1.05 21.47
N PRO A 71 5.06 1.74 22.64
CA PRO A 71 4.62 3.14 22.69
C PRO A 71 5.41 4.08 21.78
N ASN A 72 6.71 3.89 21.67
CA ASN A 72 7.58 4.70 20.80
C ASN A 72 7.45 4.39 19.29
N ASN A 73 6.59 3.46 18.90
CA ASN A 73 6.25 3.12 17.51
C ASN A 73 4.75 3.23 17.22
N MET A 74 3.98 3.83 18.13
CA MET A 74 2.54 3.99 18.00
C MET A 74 2.14 5.45 18.13
N GLY A 75 1.11 5.86 17.42
CA GLY A 75 0.46 7.17 17.56
C GLY A 75 -1.02 6.97 17.86
N VAL A 76 -1.55 7.75 18.80
CA VAL A 76 -2.99 7.85 19.08
C VAL A 76 -3.48 9.17 18.52
N ILE A 77 -4.41 9.12 17.59
CA ILE A 77 -4.99 10.29 16.93
C ILE A 77 -6.49 10.26 17.18
N LEU A 78 -6.99 11.30 17.83
CA LEU A 78 -8.39 11.44 18.18
C LEU A 78 -8.95 12.73 17.59
N SER A 79 -10.19 12.67 17.09
CA SER A 79 -10.92 13.83 16.58
C SER A 79 -12.37 13.75 17.08
N GLY A 80 -12.90 14.83 17.62
CA GLY A 80 -14.24 14.90 18.15
C GLY A 80 -14.40 16.00 19.18
N ASP A 81 -15.54 16.01 19.87
CA ASP A 81 -15.82 16.93 20.98
C ASP A 81 -15.42 16.28 22.31
N PHE A 82 -14.25 16.66 22.83
CA PHE A 82 -13.72 16.16 24.10
C PHE A 82 -12.72 17.14 24.72
N ASP A 83 -12.48 16.99 26.01
CA ASP A 83 -11.42 17.69 26.75
C ASP A 83 -10.07 16.99 26.47
N PRO A 84 -9.11 17.66 25.83
CA PRO A 84 -7.81 17.05 25.50
C PRO A 84 -7.02 16.57 26.72
N ASP A 85 -7.00 17.34 27.79
CA ASP A 85 -6.19 17.03 28.98
C ASP A 85 -6.74 15.79 29.70
N MET A 86 -8.05 15.68 29.78
CA MET A 86 -8.71 14.50 30.33
C MET A 86 -8.43 13.24 29.48
N VAL A 87 -8.49 13.38 28.16
CA VAL A 87 -8.23 12.26 27.25
C VAL A 87 -6.76 11.83 27.29
N ILE A 88 -5.82 12.77 27.29
CA ILE A 88 -4.38 12.45 27.45
C ILE A 88 -4.14 11.68 28.75
N ALA A 89 -4.71 12.10 29.86
CA ALA A 89 -4.58 11.40 31.13
C ALA A 89 -5.18 9.97 31.07
N GLN A 90 -6.28 9.78 30.37
CA GLN A 90 -6.87 8.45 30.16
C GLN A 90 -6.00 7.55 29.29
N VAL A 91 -5.42 8.09 28.20
CA VAL A 91 -4.51 7.38 27.31
C VAL A 91 -3.24 6.97 28.06
N ASP A 92 -2.62 7.88 28.81
CA ASP A 92 -1.45 7.60 29.63
C ASP A 92 -1.73 6.47 30.64
N LYS A 93 -2.86 6.52 31.31
CA LYS A 93 -3.28 5.46 32.24
C LYS A 93 -3.50 4.13 31.52
N ALA A 94 -4.19 4.15 30.38
CA ALA A 94 -4.52 2.93 29.63
C ALA A 94 -3.28 2.22 29.08
N PHE A 95 -2.25 2.96 28.68
CA PHE A 95 -1.01 2.43 28.11
C PHE A 95 0.17 2.39 29.08
N SER A 96 -0.01 2.75 30.35
CA SER A 96 1.05 2.82 31.39
C SER A 96 1.82 1.52 31.60
N TYR A 97 1.22 0.36 31.27
CA TYR A 97 1.85 -0.96 31.38
C TYR A 97 2.84 -1.25 30.24
N MET A 98 2.79 -0.50 29.15
CA MET A 98 3.66 -0.69 28.00
C MET A 98 5.01 -0.01 28.21
N LYS A 99 6.06 -0.63 27.68
CA LYS A 99 7.43 -0.08 27.77
C LYS A 99 7.99 0.17 26.37
N ASN A 100 8.72 1.27 26.25
CA ASN A 100 9.49 1.57 25.05
C ASN A 100 10.53 0.48 24.77
N LYS A 101 10.70 0.15 23.50
CA LYS A 101 11.71 -0.81 23.03
C LYS A 101 12.34 -0.29 21.73
N PRO A 102 13.61 -0.65 21.45
CA PRO A 102 14.17 -0.43 20.14
C PRO A 102 13.33 -1.13 19.06
N VAL A 103 12.99 -0.39 18.01
CA VAL A 103 12.31 -0.94 16.82
C VAL A 103 13.32 -1.02 15.69
N ALA A 104 13.49 -2.20 15.12
CA ALA A 104 14.38 -2.40 13.99
C ALA A 104 13.90 -1.59 12.78
N LYS A 105 14.80 -0.84 12.17
CA LYS A 105 14.51 -0.16 10.90
C LYS A 105 14.47 -1.20 9.78
N TYR A 106 13.50 -1.05 8.90
CA TYR A 106 13.46 -1.84 7.68
C TYR A 106 14.65 -1.46 6.80
N THR A 107 15.32 -2.46 6.28
CA THR A 107 16.44 -2.30 5.34
C THR A 107 16.19 -3.18 4.12
N PHE A 108 16.50 -2.67 2.96
CA PHE A 108 16.30 -3.37 1.70
C PHE A 108 17.48 -3.11 0.75
N LYS A 109 17.65 -4.01 -0.20
CA LYS A 109 18.58 -3.81 -1.31
C LYS A 109 17.94 -2.81 -2.29
N PRO A 110 18.64 -1.76 -2.70
CA PRO A 110 18.13 -0.82 -3.70
C PRO A 110 17.68 -1.54 -4.97
N GLU A 111 16.64 -1.00 -5.58
CA GLU A 111 16.15 -1.50 -6.85
C GLU A 111 17.10 -1.15 -7.98
N THR A 112 17.31 -2.09 -8.90
CA THR A 112 18.06 -1.82 -10.13
C THR A 112 17.22 -0.96 -11.09
N PRO A 113 17.84 -0.07 -11.89
CA PRO A 113 17.15 0.68 -12.93
C PRO A 113 16.42 -0.25 -13.91
N ILE A 114 15.22 0.14 -14.34
CA ILE A 114 14.47 -0.54 -15.38
C ILE A 114 14.95 0.02 -16.72
N SER A 115 15.73 -0.77 -17.46
CA SER A 115 16.36 -0.34 -18.72
C SER A 115 15.51 -0.56 -19.96
N ALA A 116 14.48 -1.38 -19.87
CA ALA A 116 13.56 -1.69 -20.97
C ALA A 116 12.15 -1.93 -20.42
N PRO A 117 11.09 -1.69 -21.22
CA PRO A 117 9.73 -2.03 -20.81
C PRO A 117 9.58 -3.51 -20.47
N VAL A 118 8.93 -3.77 -19.33
CA VAL A 118 8.50 -5.12 -18.94
C VAL A 118 7.01 -5.20 -19.19
N VAL A 119 6.57 -6.18 -19.96
CA VAL A 119 5.17 -6.36 -20.33
C VAL A 119 4.63 -7.61 -19.65
N LYS A 120 3.51 -7.47 -18.95
CA LYS A 120 2.74 -8.57 -18.37
C LYS A 120 1.32 -8.50 -18.90
N GLN A 121 0.76 -9.66 -19.19
CA GLN A 121 -0.64 -9.80 -19.57
C GLN A 121 -1.38 -10.55 -18.49
N ILE A 122 -2.47 -9.95 -18.01
CA ILE A 122 -3.37 -10.51 -17.00
C ILE A 122 -4.69 -10.79 -17.70
N THR A 123 -5.20 -12.00 -17.56
CA THR A 123 -6.49 -12.40 -18.12
C THR A 123 -7.55 -12.38 -17.03
N GLY A 124 -8.69 -11.79 -17.31
CA GLY A 124 -9.84 -11.71 -16.43
C GLY A 124 -11.12 -11.35 -17.17
N PRO A 125 -12.25 -11.25 -16.47
CA PRO A 125 -13.56 -10.95 -17.07
C PRO A 125 -13.79 -9.47 -17.38
N ASP A 126 -12.96 -8.55 -16.84
CA ASP A 126 -13.16 -7.12 -17.03
C ASP A 126 -12.78 -6.66 -18.45
N ALA A 127 -13.27 -5.48 -18.83
CA ALA A 127 -12.91 -4.87 -20.10
C ALA A 127 -11.40 -4.62 -20.21
N GLU A 128 -10.88 -4.74 -21.42
CA GLU A 128 -9.45 -4.52 -21.70
C GLU A 128 -8.99 -3.15 -21.19
N ASN A 129 -7.87 -3.13 -20.48
CA ASN A 129 -7.22 -1.93 -20.01
C ASN A 129 -5.71 -2.05 -20.11
N LEU A 130 -5.01 -0.91 -20.12
CA LEU A 130 -3.57 -0.82 -20.09
C LEU A 130 -3.16 0.02 -18.88
N THR A 131 -2.36 -0.58 -18.00
CA THR A 131 -1.73 0.12 -16.87
C THR A 131 -0.23 0.20 -17.09
N MET A 132 0.34 1.39 -16.97
CA MET A 132 1.79 1.63 -17.04
C MET A 132 2.28 2.20 -15.72
N GLY A 133 3.34 1.64 -15.17
CA GLY A 133 3.95 2.10 -13.93
C GLY A 133 5.40 2.54 -14.13
N PHE A 134 5.77 3.57 -13.40
CA PHE A 134 7.12 4.12 -13.35
C PHE A 134 7.54 4.27 -11.89
N ARG A 135 8.77 3.87 -11.57
CA ARG A 135 9.32 4.03 -10.24
C ARG A 135 10.00 5.39 -10.12
N LEU A 136 9.65 6.12 -9.08
CA LEU A 136 10.20 7.42 -8.74
C LEU A 136 10.80 7.36 -7.32
N PRO A 137 11.59 8.35 -6.90
CA PRO A 137 12.04 8.47 -5.52
C PRO A 137 10.88 8.60 -4.53
N GLY A 138 11.12 8.22 -3.28
CA GLY A 138 10.11 8.25 -2.21
C GLY A 138 9.68 9.65 -1.76
N ASN A 139 8.74 9.68 -0.84
CA ASN A 139 7.97 10.87 -0.43
C ASN A 139 8.79 12.05 0.13
N LYS A 140 10.05 11.85 0.46
CA LYS A 140 10.96 12.90 0.94
C LYS A 140 11.73 13.60 -0.17
N ASP A 141 11.64 13.10 -1.39
CA ASP A 141 12.33 13.69 -2.54
C ASP A 141 11.50 14.81 -3.17
N LYS A 142 12.19 15.83 -3.67
CA LYS A 142 11.57 16.95 -4.41
C LYS A 142 10.83 16.51 -5.67
N ASP A 143 11.22 15.38 -6.25
CA ASP A 143 10.63 14.85 -7.47
C ASP A 143 9.17 14.43 -7.27
N VAL A 144 8.70 14.26 -6.04
CA VAL A 144 7.27 14.04 -5.73
C VAL A 144 6.40 15.21 -6.23
N LEU A 145 6.84 16.44 -6.02
CA LEU A 145 6.11 17.62 -6.51
C LEU A 145 6.15 17.71 -8.04
N ILE A 146 7.28 17.34 -8.64
CA ILE A 146 7.41 17.29 -10.09
C ILE A 146 6.50 16.22 -10.68
N ALA A 147 6.44 15.04 -10.07
CA ALA A 147 5.54 13.96 -10.48
C ALA A 147 4.07 14.38 -10.43
N ASP A 148 3.65 15.10 -9.38
CA ASP A 148 2.28 15.61 -9.29
C ASP A 148 1.98 16.66 -10.39
N LEU A 149 2.91 17.54 -10.70
CA LEU A 149 2.77 18.48 -11.81
C LEU A 149 2.66 17.74 -13.16
N VAL A 150 3.51 16.74 -13.40
CA VAL A 150 3.44 15.89 -14.59
C VAL A 150 2.07 15.19 -14.68
N ARG A 151 1.59 14.63 -13.58
CA ARG A 151 0.26 14.03 -13.49
C ARG A 151 -0.82 15.03 -13.92
N GLN A 152 -0.77 16.26 -13.41
CA GLN A 152 -1.73 17.30 -13.75
C GLN A 152 -1.68 17.75 -15.22
N VAL A 153 -0.49 17.76 -15.82
CA VAL A 153 -0.32 18.02 -17.26
C VAL A 153 -0.87 16.87 -18.10
N LEU A 154 -0.70 15.62 -17.65
CA LEU A 154 -1.22 14.46 -18.34
C LEU A 154 -2.75 14.38 -18.24
N THR A 155 -3.29 14.55 -17.03
CA THR A 155 -4.73 14.44 -16.79
C THR A 155 -5.16 15.32 -15.59
N ASN A 156 -6.18 16.12 -15.82
CA ASN A 156 -6.83 16.95 -14.78
C ASN A 156 -8.36 16.96 -14.94
N GLY A 157 -8.90 16.05 -15.75
CA GLY A 157 -10.32 15.91 -16.02
C GLY A 157 -10.89 16.98 -17.00
N LYS A 158 -10.09 17.91 -17.51
CA LYS A 158 -10.55 19.01 -18.37
C LYS A 158 -9.68 19.22 -19.61
N ALA A 159 -8.40 19.49 -19.41
CA ALA A 159 -7.48 19.96 -20.43
C ALA A 159 -6.10 19.29 -20.39
N GLY A 160 -5.95 18.19 -19.66
CA GLY A 160 -4.74 17.38 -19.67
C GLY A 160 -4.49 16.78 -21.05
N LEU A 161 -3.25 16.44 -21.34
CA LEU A 161 -2.86 15.88 -22.65
C LEU A 161 -3.64 14.61 -22.99
N MET A 162 -3.86 13.73 -22.01
CA MET A 162 -4.65 12.52 -22.18
C MET A 162 -6.14 12.84 -22.32
N ASP A 163 -6.65 13.80 -21.54
CA ASP A 163 -8.04 14.26 -21.62
C ASP A 163 -8.36 14.76 -23.05
N LEU A 164 -7.49 15.62 -23.60
CA LEU A 164 -7.71 16.23 -24.92
C LEU A 164 -7.45 15.28 -26.08
N ASN A 165 -6.43 14.43 -25.98
CA ASN A 165 -5.97 13.66 -27.14
C ASN A 165 -6.51 12.22 -27.19
N LEU A 166 -6.97 11.69 -26.07
CA LEU A 166 -7.48 10.32 -25.97
C LEU A 166 -8.98 10.34 -25.67
N VAL A 167 -9.40 10.95 -24.56
CA VAL A 167 -10.80 10.88 -24.12
C VAL A 167 -11.71 11.76 -24.97
N LYS A 168 -11.42 13.04 -25.14
CA LYS A 168 -12.24 13.95 -25.97
C LYS A 168 -12.27 13.56 -27.43
N LYS A 169 -11.21 12.93 -27.94
CA LYS A 169 -11.17 12.38 -29.31
C LYS A 169 -11.80 10.99 -29.41
N GLN A 170 -12.42 10.50 -28.33
CA GLN A 170 -13.10 9.19 -28.27
C GLN A 170 -12.23 8.00 -28.71
N LYS A 171 -10.90 8.10 -28.49
CA LYS A 171 -9.97 7.00 -28.71
C LYS A 171 -9.98 6.00 -27.57
N LEU A 172 -10.20 6.49 -26.34
CA LEU A 172 -10.37 5.72 -25.12
C LEU A 172 -11.59 6.22 -24.37
N LEU A 173 -12.28 5.32 -23.70
CA LEU A 173 -13.40 5.66 -22.82
C LEU A 173 -12.92 6.44 -21.60
N ARG A 174 -11.75 6.10 -21.09
CA ARG A 174 -11.16 6.71 -19.90
C ARG A 174 -9.64 6.66 -19.98
N ALA A 175 -8.99 7.68 -19.47
CA ALA A 175 -7.56 7.71 -19.25
C ALA A 175 -7.28 8.53 -17.99
N SER A 176 -6.39 8.06 -17.13
CA SER A 176 -5.96 8.75 -15.90
C SER A 176 -4.47 8.57 -15.68
N ALA A 177 -3.87 9.48 -14.95
CA ALA A 177 -2.54 9.34 -14.38
C ALA A 177 -2.63 9.60 -12.88
N GLU A 178 -2.00 8.75 -12.09
CA GLU A 178 -2.01 8.82 -10.63
C GLU A 178 -0.58 8.74 -10.10
N THR A 179 -0.35 9.34 -8.94
CA THR A 179 0.91 9.21 -8.20
C THR A 179 0.65 8.46 -6.90
N PHE A 180 1.46 7.44 -6.65
CA PHE A 180 1.49 6.74 -5.37
C PHE A 180 2.70 7.23 -4.58
N THR A 181 2.45 7.98 -3.52
CA THR A 181 3.52 8.52 -2.68
C THR A 181 3.86 7.52 -1.60
N LEU A 182 4.89 6.73 -1.83
CA LEU A 182 5.42 5.75 -0.89
C LEU A 182 6.59 6.33 -0.10
N ILE A 183 7.03 5.65 0.97
CA ILE A 183 8.10 6.18 1.86
C ILE A 183 9.47 6.15 1.15
N ASP A 184 9.78 5.05 0.50
CA ASP A 184 11.11 4.76 -0.03
C ASP A 184 11.22 4.93 -1.55
N TYR A 185 10.09 4.94 -2.25
CA TYR A 185 9.97 5.10 -3.70
C TYR A 185 8.74 5.89 -4.09
#